data_d25c3f501cdb74c61809d3ea83ef62b9
#
_entry.id   d25c3f501cdb74c61809d3ea83ef62b9
#
_cell.length_a   1.000
_cell.length_b   1.000
_cell.length_c   1.000
_cell.angle_alpha   90.00
_cell.angle_beta   90.00
_cell.angle_gamma   90.00
#
_symmetry.space_group_name_H-M   'P 1'
#
loop_
_entity.id
_entity.type
_entity.pdbx_description
1 polymer ?
#
loop_
_entity_poly.entity_id
_entity_poly.type
_entity_poly.pdbx_seq_one_letter_code
_entity_poly.pdbx_strand_id
1 'polypeptide(L)'
;MNIKVFSISLFFLSFLQPLLAQKATRIAYVDMNYILANMDEYKVASEQLAQKVAQWEQEIAQKQAEINTRREKLEAEKPLLTPETIKDKEEEIQVLTQNLEDYKQKRFGAETGDYITQRWRLVQPIQDQVFNITQEIAKTRKFDYILTSEDAAAIYADEKNDITKVVLRLLKRKDNAEDRNKEISTLLKENLGDYKTEKQRKQEKIKEEKAKTEKKTKARKVRNERTR
;
A
#
# COMPACT_ATOMS: atom_id res chain seq x y z
N MET A 1 62.68 31.40 41.38
CA MET A 1 61.40 30.74 40.90
C MET A 1 61.85 29.56 40.06
N ASN A 2 61.64 28.34 40.56
CA ASN A 2 62.27 27.13 39.99
C ASN A 2 61.63 26.77 38.64
N ILE A 3 62.34 26.94 37.52
CA ILE A 3 61.93 26.60 36.13
C ILE A 3 61.39 25.16 36.04
N LYS A 4 61.88 24.24 36.84
CA LYS A 4 61.40 22.84 36.89
C LYS A 4 59.98 22.71 37.40
N VAL A 5 59.48 23.52 38.31
CA VAL A 5 58.12 23.52 38.84
C VAL A 5 57.16 24.12 37.80
N PHE A 6 57.61 25.12 37.07
CA PHE A 6 56.83 25.76 36.00
C PHE A 6 56.61 24.80 34.78
N SER A 7 57.63 24.02 34.42
CA SER A 7 57.54 23.01 33.36
C SER A 7 56.59 21.87 33.74
N ILE A 8 56.56 21.43 34.98
CA ILE A 8 55.62 20.37 35.44
C ILE A 8 54.21 20.87 35.48
N SER A 9 53.99 22.11 35.90
CA SER A 9 52.63 22.74 35.88
C SER A 9 52.09 22.92 34.48
N LEU A 10 52.90 23.29 33.49
CA LEU A 10 52.51 23.44 32.10
C LEU A 10 52.17 22.11 31.43
N PHE A 11 52.91 21.05 31.80
CA PHE A 11 52.65 19.69 31.30
C PHE A 11 51.30 19.11 31.85
N PHE A 12 50.93 19.43 33.09
CA PHE A 12 49.65 19.00 33.70
C PHE A 12 48.47 19.75 33.11
N LEU A 13 48.61 21.00 32.69
CA LEU A 13 47.57 21.80 32.05
C LEU A 13 47.26 21.29 30.64
N SER A 14 48.22 20.69 29.93
CA SER A 14 48.05 20.10 28.60
C SER A 14 47.23 18.79 28.62
N PHE A 15 47.14 18.10 29.73
CA PHE A 15 46.39 16.84 29.87
C PHE A 15 44.88 17.04 30.17
N LEU A 16 44.43 18.28 30.48
CA LEU A 16 43.04 18.58 30.77
C LEU A 16 42.18 18.87 29.49
N GLN A 17 42.75 18.91 28.30
CA GLN A 17 42.09 19.30 27.07
C GLN A 17 41.12 18.26 26.46
N PRO A 18 41.28 16.92 26.60
CA PRO A 18 40.40 15.97 25.89
C PRO A 18 39.02 15.75 26.55
N LEU A 19 38.77 16.23 27.76
CA LEU A 19 37.51 15.98 28.48
C LEU A 19 36.31 16.81 28.00
N LEU A 20 36.50 17.86 27.19
CA LEU A 20 35.46 18.78 26.73
C LEU A 20 34.91 18.44 25.33
N ALA A 21 35.45 17.42 24.67
CA ALA A 21 35.15 17.14 23.26
C ALA A 21 34.07 16.07 23.00
N GLN A 22 33.49 15.44 24.03
CA GLN A 22 32.48 14.41 23.83
C GLN A 22 31.11 15.06 23.67
N LYS A 23 30.71 15.30 22.39
CA LYS A 23 29.33 15.67 22.07
C LYS A 23 28.42 14.48 22.38
N ALA A 24 27.48 14.69 23.29
CA ALA A 24 26.45 13.67 23.56
C ALA A 24 25.66 13.34 22.28
N THR A 25 25.63 12.07 21.90
CA THR A 25 24.85 11.59 20.77
C THR A 25 23.37 11.81 21.04
N ARG A 26 22.69 12.47 20.10
CA ARG A 26 21.26 12.77 20.18
C ARG A 26 20.49 11.79 19.32
N ILE A 27 19.70 10.94 19.96
CA ILE A 27 18.88 9.93 19.30
C ILE A 27 17.41 10.29 19.49
N ALA A 28 16.64 10.21 18.40
CA ALA A 28 15.18 10.28 18.43
C ALA A 28 14.61 8.98 17.88
N TYR A 29 13.30 8.78 18.06
CA TYR A 29 12.58 7.68 17.44
C TYR A 29 11.26 8.14 16.85
N VAL A 30 10.75 7.36 15.88
CA VAL A 30 9.51 7.59 15.18
C VAL A 30 8.74 6.27 15.04
N ASP A 31 7.45 6.31 15.33
CA ASP A 31 6.52 5.18 15.12
C ASP A 31 5.85 5.32 13.75
N MET A 32 6.33 4.52 12.80
CA MET A 32 5.82 4.52 11.43
C MET A 32 4.39 3.99 11.37
N ASN A 33 4.06 2.94 12.13
CA ASN A 33 2.72 2.35 12.17
C ASN A 33 1.70 3.36 12.70
N TYR A 34 2.05 4.09 13.75
CA TYR A 34 1.20 5.17 14.27
C TYR A 34 0.98 6.27 13.22
N ILE A 35 2.02 6.68 12.50
CA ILE A 35 1.91 7.69 11.45
C ILE A 35 0.97 7.20 10.35
N LEU A 36 1.22 6.02 9.78
CA LEU A 36 0.39 5.44 8.72
C LEU A 36 -1.07 5.32 9.14
N ALA A 37 -1.34 4.80 10.35
CA ALA A 37 -2.69 4.65 10.88
C ALA A 37 -3.45 5.99 11.05
N ASN A 38 -2.72 7.11 11.16
CA ASN A 38 -3.29 8.45 11.35
C ASN A 38 -3.24 9.34 10.09
N MET A 39 -2.83 8.77 8.94
CA MET A 39 -2.89 9.43 7.63
C MET A 39 -4.16 9.04 6.88
N ASP A 40 -4.91 10.03 6.43
CA ASP A 40 -6.20 9.77 5.75
C ASP A 40 -6.00 9.13 4.38
N GLU A 41 -4.94 9.50 3.67
CA GLU A 41 -4.56 8.90 2.40
C GLU A 41 -4.28 7.39 2.54
N TYR A 42 -3.56 7.01 3.60
CA TYR A 42 -3.27 5.60 3.87
C TYR A 42 -4.54 4.82 4.21
N LYS A 43 -5.47 5.42 4.98
CA LYS A 43 -6.76 4.78 5.30
C LYS A 43 -7.56 4.51 4.03
N VAL A 44 -7.75 5.54 3.19
CA VAL A 44 -8.48 5.42 1.92
C VAL A 44 -7.84 4.36 1.03
N ALA A 45 -6.52 4.40 0.88
CA ALA A 45 -5.78 3.45 0.08
C ALA A 45 -5.90 2.01 0.62
N SER A 46 -5.81 1.86 1.93
CA SER A 46 -5.93 0.58 2.62
C SER A 46 -7.33 -0.03 2.49
N GLU A 47 -8.37 0.80 2.61
CA GLU A 47 -9.77 0.39 2.39
C GLU A 47 -10.00 -0.06 0.95
N GLN A 48 -9.47 0.67 -0.01
CA GLN A 48 -9.56 0.30 -1.42
C GLN A 48 -8.85 -1.02 -1.70
N LEU A 49 -7.66 -1.23 -1.15
CA LEU A 49 -6.96 -2.51 -1.28
C LEU A 49 -7.75 -3.64 -0.65
N ALA A 50 -8.33 -3.43 0.54
CA ALA A 50 -9.15 -4.42 1.22
C ALA A 50 -10.39 -4.81 0.40
N GLN A 51 -11.07 -3.84 -0.24
CA GLN A 51 -12.19 -4.12 -1.15
C GLN A 51 -11.77 -4.99 -2.34
N LYS A 52 -10.58 -4.73 -2.88
CA LYS A 52 -10.04 -5.51 -3.99
C LYS A 52 -9.67 -6.93 -3.56
N VAL A 53 -9.09 -7.08 -2.38
CA VAL A 53 -8.82 -8.39 -1.77
C VAL A 53 -10.12 -9.19 -1.60
N ALA A 54 -11.15 -8.58 -1.03
CA ALA A 54 -12.46 -9.23 -0.87
C ALA A 54 -13.08 -9.67 -2.21
N GLN A 55 -12.89 -8.86 -3.27
CA GLN A 55 -13.31 -9.25 -4.63
C GLN A 55 -12.54 -10.49 -5.13
N TRP A 56 -11.22 -10.53 -4.96
CA TRP A 56 -10.43 -11.70 -5.36
C TRP A 56 -10.79 -12.96 -4.57
N GLU A 57 -11.02 -12.83 -3.26
CA GLU A 57 -11.48 -13.93 -2.42
C GLU A 57 -12.85 -14.47 -2.88
N GLN A 58 -13.76 -13.58 -3.25
CA GLN A 58 -15.05 -13.97 -3.82
C GLN A 58 -14.89 -14.70 -5.16
N GLU A 59 -14.02 -14.23 -6.04
CA GLU A 59 -13.72 -14.89 -7.32
C GLU A 59 -13.09 -16.28 -7.10
N ILE A 60 -12.19 -16.41 -6.12
CA ILE A 60 -11.60 -17.71 -5.73
C ILE A 60 -12.68 -18.66 -5.22
N ALA A 61 -13.57 -18.17 -4.34
CA ALA A 61 -14.67 -18.97 -3.81
C ALA A 61 -15.63 -19.45 -4.92
N GLN A 62 -15.94 -18.60 -5.88
CA GLN A 62 -16.78 -18.96 -7.03
C GLN A 62 -16.13 -20.03 -7.91
N LYS A 63 -14.85 -19.88 -8.23
CA LYS A 63 -14.10 -20.89 -9.01
C LYS A 63 -14.00 -22.23 -8.26
N GLN A 64 -13.77 -22.18 -6.96
CA GLN A 64 -13.73 -23.39 -6.13
C GLN A 64 -15.09 -24.09 -6.08
N ALA A 65 -16.19 -23.34 -5.95
CA ALA A 65 -17.54 -23.87 -5.97
C ALA A 65 -17.87 -24.52 -7.32
N GLU A 66 -17.46 -23.92 -8.43
CA GLU A 66 -17.61 -24.49 -9.77
C GLU A 66 -16.87 -25.84 -9.88
N ILE A 67 -15.63 -25.92 -9.44
CA ILE A 67 -14.82 -27.17 -9.44
C ILE A 67 -15.51 -28.22 -8.60
N ASN A 68 -16.00 -27.88 -7.42
CA ASN A 68 -16.69 -28.83 -6.53
C ASN A 68 -17.98 -29.35 -7.20
N THR A 69 -18.79 -28.47 -7.78
CA THR A 69 -20.01 -28.86 -8.49
C THR A 69 -19.72 -29.80 -9.66
N ARG A 70 -18.63 -29.57 -10.42
CA ARG A 70 -18.22 -30.45 -11.51
C ARG A 70 -17.76 -31.81 -11.00
N ARG A 71 -17.04 -31.86 -9.89
CA ARG A 71 -16.63 -33.12 -9.24
C ARG A 71 -17.82 -33.92 -8.74
N GLU A 72 -18.75 -33.28 -8.02
CA GLU A 72 -19.96 -33.91 -7.53
C GLU A 72 -20.82 -34.46 -8.67
N LYS A 73 -20.99 -33.70 -9.74
CA LYS A 73 -21.71 -34.12 -10.93
C LYS A 73 -21.03 -35.30 -11.61
N LEU A 74 -19.70 -35.29 -11.75
CA LEU A 74 -18.96 -36.41 -12.32
C LEU A 74 -19.14 -37.67 -11.49
N GLU A 75 -19.02 -37.61 -10.17
CA GLU A 75 -19.19 -38.76 -9.30
C GLU A 75 -20.64 -39.34 -9.37
N ALA A 76 -21.63 -38.47 -9.45
CA ALA A 76 -23.03 -38.91 -9.59
C ALA A 76 -23.32 -39.57 -10.96
N GLU A 77 -22.71 -39.07 -12.04
CA GLU A 77 -22.91 -39.58 -13.40
C GLU A 77 -21.98 -40.76 -13.75
N LYS A 78 -20.90 -40.98 -13.00
CA LYS A 78 -19.84 -41.96 -13.30
C LYS A 78 -20.32 -43.36 -13.68
N PRO A 79 -21.37 -43.95 -13.04
CA PRO A 79 -21.88 -45.24 -13.43
C PRO A 79 -22.52 -45.31 -14.82
N LEU A 80 -22.85 -44.12 -15.41
CA LEU A 80 -23.56 -44.00 -16.69
C LEU A 80 -22.64 -43.56 -17.83
N LEU A 81 -21.36 -43.23 -17.52
CA LEU A 81 -20.41 -42.68 -18.47
C LEU A 81 -19.45 -43.74 -19.00
N THR A 82 -18.94 -43.51 -20.22
CA THR A 82 -17.85 -44.29 -20.76
C THR A 82 -16.50 -43.94 -20.08
N PRO A 83 -15.53 -44.84 -20.04
CA PRO A 83 -14.20 -44.56 -19.47
C PRO A 83 -13.53 -43.35 -20.14
N GLU A 84 -13.70 -43.14 -21.44
CA GLU A 84 -13.18 -41.98 -22.18
C GLU A 84 -13.83 -40.65 -21.69
N THR A 85 -15.15 -40.63 -21.56
CA THR A 85 -15.88 -39.46 -21.09
C THR A 85 -15.52 -39.12 -19.63
N ILE A 86 -15.29 -40.11 -18.79
CA ILE A 86 -14.83 -39.89 -17.42
C ILE A 86 -13.46 -39.23 -17.43
N LYS A 87 -12.53 -39.75 -18.23
CA LYS A 87 -11.20 -39.17 -18.37
C LYS A 87 -11.21 -37.72 -18.85
N ASP A 88 -12.01 -37.42 -19.87
CA ASP A 88 -12.14 -36.06 -20.41
C ASP A 88 -12.66 -35.07 -19.34
N LYS A 89 -13.66 -35.50 -18.54
CA LYS A 89 -14.20 -34.69 -17.44
C LYS A 89 -13.19 -34.52 -16.29
N GLU A 90 -12.42 -35.53 -15.96
CA GLU A 90 -11.36 -35.48 -14.97
C GLU A 90 -10.23 -34.51 -15.42
N GLU A 91 -9.84 -34.56 -16.69
CA GLU A 91 -8.87 -33.62 -17.28
C GLU A 91 -9.39 -32.17 -17.24
N GLU A 92 -10.66 -31.94 -17.58
CA GLU A 92 -11.29 -30.62 -17.47
C GLU A 92 -11.25 -30.10 -16.04
N ILE A 93 -11.59 -30.91 -15.04
CA ILE A 93 -11.55 -30.56 -13.63
C ILE A 93 -10.11 -30.25 -13.18
N GLN A 94 -9.14 -31.03 -13.66
CA GLN A 94 -7.73 -30.80 -13.37
C GLN A 94 -7.25 -29.45 -13.92
N VAL A 95 -7.61 -29.10 -15.16
CA VAL A 95 -7.28 -27.79 -15.78
C VAL A 95 -7.90 -26.64 -14.99
N LEU A 96 -9.17 -26.76 -14.60
CA LEU A 96 -9.83 -25.74 -13.76
C LEU A 96 -9.16 -25.61 -12.39
N THR A 97 -8.74 -26.70 -11.80
CA THR A 97 -8.02 -26.71 -10.52
C THR A 97 -6.67 -26.02 -10.66
N GLN A 98 -5.91 -26.32 -11.72
CA GLN A 98 -4.64 -25.64 -11.99
C GLN A 98 -4.82 -24.14 -12.22
N ASN A 99 -5.80 -23.77 -13.03
CA ASN A 99 -6.13 -22.36 -13.28
C ASN A 99 -6.51 -21.60 -12.00
N LEU A 100 -7.16 -22.27 -11.05
CA LEU A 100 -7.47 -21.68 -9.75
C LEU A 100 -6.20 -21.47 -8.91
N GLU A 101 -5.29 -22.43 -8.88
CA GLU A 101 -4.04 -22.31 -8.15
C GLU A 101 -3.14 -21.21 -8.77
N ASP A 102 -3.06 -21.16 -10.09
CA ASP A 102 -2.34 -20.10 -10.81
C ASP A 102 -2.95 -18.72 -10.50
N TYR A 103 -4.29 -18.64 -10.45
CA TYR A 103 -4.98 -17.42 -10.06
C TYR A 103 -4.65 -16.99 -8.62
N LYS A 104 -4.70 -17.93 -7.66
CA LYS A 104 -4.32 -17.65 -6.26
C LYS A 104 -2.87 -17.18 -6.15
N GLN A 105 -1.95 -17.86 -6.83
CA GLN A 105 -0.54 -17.50 -6.84
C GLN A 105 -0.32 -16.11 -7.45
N LYS A 106 -1.01 -15.78 -8.53
CA LYS A 106 -0.95 -14.45 -9.13
C LYS A 106 -1.46 -13.36 -8.19
N ARG A 107 -2.54 -13.62 -7.42
CA ARG A 107 -3.13 -12.64 -6.51
C ARG A 107 -2.38 -12.53 -5.19
N PHE A 108 -2.00 -13.64 -4.61
CA PHE A 108 -1.49 -13.73 -3.23
C PHE A 108 -0.09 -14.34 -3.10
N GLY A 109 0.60 -14.58 -4.21
CA GLY A 109 1.97 -15.10 -4.18
C GLY A 109 2.88 -14.23 -3.30
N ALA A 110 3.71 -14.89 -2.49
CA ALA A 110 4.48 -14.24 -1.43
C ALA A 110 5.49 -13.18 -1.92
N GLU A 111 6.05 -13.34 -3.11
CA GLU A 111 7.09 -12.43 -3.63
C GLU A 111 6.56 -11.47 -4.70
N THR A 112 5.70 -11.94 -5.59
CA THR A 112 5.28 -11.22 -6.80
C THR A 112 3.78 -11.08 -6.94
N GLY A 113 3.02 -11.48 -5.93
CA GLY A 113 1.57 -11.41 -5.95
C GLY A 113 1.05 -9.97 -6.09
N ASP A 114 -0.09 -9.83 -6.78
CA ASP A 114 -0.74 -8.55 -6.99
C ASP A 114 -0.98 -7.80 -5.66
N TYR A 115 -1.33 -8.52 -4.59
CA TYR A 115 -1.54 -7.94 -3.25
C TYR A 115 -0.27 -7.27 -2.72
N ILE A 116 0.84 -7.99 -2.71
CA ILE A 116 2.12 -7.48 -2.21
C ILE A 116 2.57 -6.28 -3.05
N THR A 117 2.51 -6.41 -4.37
CA THR A 117 2.90 -5.34 -5.30
C THR A 117 2.06 -4.08 -5.09
N GLN A 118 0.73 -4.22 -4.96
CA GLN A 118 -0.16 -3.07 -4.76
C GLN A 118 0.05 -2.44 -3.38
N ARG A 119 0.22 -3.24 -2.33
CA ARG A 119 0.52 -2.74 -0.99
C ARG A 119 1.81 -1.92 -0.98
N TRP A 120 2.89 -2.42 -1.59
CA TRP A 120 4.14 -1.68 -1.69
C TRP A 120 3.98 -0.34 -2.39
N ARG A 121 3.29 -0.32 -3.52
CA ARG A 121 3.04 0.92 -4.28
C ARG A 121 2.22 1.95 -3.51
N LEU A 122 1.35 1.52 -2.60
CA LEU A 122 0.56 2.39 -1.75
C LEU A 122 1.37 2.96 -0.58
N VAL A 123 2.18 2.12 0.04
CA VAL A 123 2.90 2.49 1.27
C VAL A 123 4.16 3.28 0.96
N GLN A 124 4.89 2.94 -0.11
CA GLN A 124 6.17 3.55 -0.45
C GLN A 124 6.13 5.09 -0.56
N PRO A 125 5.19 5.72 -1.29
CA PRO A 125 5.15 7.18 -1.38
C PRO A 125 4.97 7.87 -0.02
N ILE A 126 4.23 7.23 0.88
CA ILE A 126 3.99 7.73 2.23
C ILE A 126 5.25 7.60 3.07
N GLN A 127 5.93 6.45 3.00
CA GLN A 127 7.21 6.24 3.67
C GLN A 127 8.26 7.24 3.20
N ASP A 128 8.34 7.52 1.90
CA ASP A 128 9.25 8.52 1.34
C ASP A 128 8.95 9.93 1.89
N GLN A 129 7.70 10.27 2.06
CA GLN A 129 7.30 11.55 2.66
C GLN A 129 7.69 11.63 4.13
N VAL A 130 7.44 10.58 4.91
CA VAL A 130 7.85 10.47 6.32
C VAL A 130 9.36 10.60 6.42
N PHE A 131 10.10 9.87 5.56
CA PHE A 131 11.56 9.91 5.52
C PHE A 131 12.09 11.33 5.26
N ASN A 132 11.56 12.03 4.25
CA ASN A 132 11.98 13.39 3.92
C ASN A 132 11.75 14.37 5.08
N ILE A 133 10.57 14.31 5.72
CA ILE A 133 10.25 15.17 6.87
C ILE A 133 11.13 14.81 8.07
N THR A 134 11.36 13.54 8.29
CA THR A 134 12.22 13.06 9.37
C THR A 134 13.66 13.55 9.20
N GLN A 135 14.20 13.52 7.98
CA GLN A 135 15.51 14.10 7.67
C GLN A 135 15.55 15.61 7.93
N GLU A 136 14.51 16.34 7.56
CA GLU A 136 14.43 17.79 7.81
C GLU A 136 14.43 18.10 9.32
N ILE A 137 13.67 17.33 10.11
CA ILE A 137 13.69 17.42 11.56
C ILE A 137 15.06 17.07 12.12
N ALA A 138 15.71 16.00 11.64
CA ALA A 138 17.04 15.59 12.08
C ALA A 138 18.06 16.72 11.92
N LYS A 139 18.11 17.34 10.74
CA LYS A 139 19.00 18.48 10.44
C LYS A 139 18.70 19.68 11.32
N THR A 140 17.43 20.05 11.45
CA THR A 140 17.00 21.25 12.19
C THR A 140 17.25 21.10 13.69
N ARG A 141 16.95 19.94 14.26
CA ARG A 141 17.08 19.65 15.69
C ARG A 141 18.43 19.05 16.05
N LYS A 142 19.31 18.83 15.08
CA LYS A 142 20.65 18.27 15.25
C LYS A 142 20.63 16.89 15.95
N PHE A 143 19.72 16.01 15.50
CA PHE A 143 19.76 14.60 15.88
C PHE A 143 20.86 13.90 15.07
N ASP A 144 21.62 13.01 15.75
CA ASP A 144 22.65 12.21 15.11
C ASP A 144 22.02 10.93 14.51
N TYR A 145 20.96 10.40 15.15
CA TYR A 145 20.20 9.22 14.68
C TYR A 145 18.71 9.41 14.92
N ILE A 146 17.90 8.90 13.99
CA ILE A 146 16.46 8.68 14.18
C ILE A 146 16.18 7.22 13.85
N LEU A 147 15.59 6.50 14.80
CA LEU A 147 15.28 5.07 14.69
C LEU A 147 13.78 4.90 14.48
N THR A 148 13.38 3.86 13.75
CA THR A 148 11.98 3.43 13.75
C THR A 148 11.71 2.59 14.99
N SER A 149 10.53 2.74 15.60
CA SER A 149 10.19 1.98 16.81
C SER A 149 10.05 0.48 16.53
N GLU A 150 9.74 0.10 15.29
CA GLU A 150 9.62 -1.30 14.88
C GLU A 150 10.97 -2.02 14.79
N ASP A 151 11.99 -1.32 14.30
CA ASP A 151 13.33 -1.89 14.09
C ASP A 151 14.24 -1.73 15.30
N ALA A 152 13.91 -0.79 16.20
CA ALA A 152 14.67 -0.55 17.39
C ALA A 152 14.35 -1.61 18.45
N ALA A 153 15.29 -2.48 18.76
CA ALA A 153 15.21 -3.39 19.91
C ALA A 153 15.29 -2.65 21.26
N ALA A 154 14.66 -1.48 21.37
CA ALA A 154 14.63 -0.67 22.56
C ALA A 154 13.46 -1.09 23.45
N ILE A 155 13.77 -1.57 24.65
CA ILE A 155 12.78 -1.90 25.68
C ILE A 155 12.17 -0.64 26.30
N TYR A 156 12.93 0.46 26.29
CA TYR A 156 12.54 1.75 26.85
C TYR A 156 13.10 2.90 26.00
N ALA A 157 12.27 3.90 25.73
CA ALA A 157 12.68 5.18 25.16
C ALA A 157 11.93 6.32 25.87
N ASP A 158 12.66 7.41 26.16
CA ASP A 158 12.06 8.59 26.81
C ASP A 158 11.18 9.34 25.82
N GLU A 159 9.94 9.69 26.23
CA GLU A 159 8.98 10.40 25.38
C GLU A 159 9.48 11.72 24.79
N LYS A 160 10.46 12.38 25.45
CA LYS A 160 11.08 13.60 24.92
C LYS A 160 11.82 13.38 23.58
N ASN A 161 12.22 12.12 23.32
CA ASN A 161 12.89 11.70 22.10
C ASN A 161 11.91 11.20 21.02
N ASP A 162 10.61 11.10 21.34
CA ASP A 162 9.56 10.77 20.37
C ASP A 162 9.26 11.96 19.46
N ILE A 163 9.51 11.79 18.17
CA ILE A 163 9.17 12.80 17.17
C ILE A 163 7.95 12.45 16.33
N THR A 164 7.28 11.33 16.60
CA THR A 164 6.14 10.80 15.83
C THR A 164 5.04 11.85 15.62
N LYS A 165 4.60 12.50 16.71
CA LYS A 165 3.55 13.53 16.64
C LYS A 165 4.00 14.78 15.88
N VAL A 166 5.29 15.09 15.90
CA VAL A 166 5.86 16.22 15.17
C VAL A 166 5.88 15.93 13.68
N VAL A 167 6.34 14.73 13.30
CA VAL A 167 6.33 14.24 11.92
C VAL A 167 4.91 14.26 11.38
N LEU A 168 3.95 13.63 12.07
CA LEU A 168 2.55 13.58 11.67
C LEU A 168 1.94 14.98 11.46
N ARG A 169 2.25 15.93 12.36
CA ARG A 169 1.77 17.32 12.24
C ARG A 169 2.34 18.02 11.00
N LEU A 170 3.59 17.77 10.68
CA LEU A 170 4.23 18.36 9.48
C LEU A 170 3.70 17.72 8.20
N LEU A 171 3.45 16.41 8.21
CA LEU A 171 2.77 15.72 7.11
C LEU A 171 1.42 16.38 6.84
N LYS A 172 0.55 16.48 7.83
CA LYS A 172 -0.78 17.10 7.70
C LYS A 172 -0.75 18.57 7.24
N ARG A 173 0.30 19.32 7.56
CA ARG A 173 0.46 20.68 7.05
C ARG A 173 0.84 20.75 5.56
N LYS A 174 1.63 19.79 5.10
CA LYS A 174 2.00 19.66 3.69
C LYS A 174 0.86 19.10 2.83
N ASP A 175 -0.07 18.34 3.41
CA ASP A 175 -1.21 17.74 2.71
C ASP A 175 -2.25 18.77 2.24
N ASN A 176 -2.22 19.99 2.78
CA ASN A 176 -2.99 21.12 2.25
C ASN A 176 -2.45 21.69 0.90
N ALA A 177 -1.38 21.12 0.36
CA ALA A 177 -0.90 21.46 -0.98
C ALA A 177 -1.62 20.56 -2.00
N GLU A 178 -2.50 21.17 -2.82
CA GLU A 178 -3.36 20.52 -3.84
C GLU A 178 -2.64 19.58 -4.82
N ASP A 179 -1.33 19.73 -4.99
CA ASP A 179 -0.55 18.94 -5.96
C ASP A 179 -0.27 17.52 -5.50
N ARG A 180 -0.21 17.26 -4.20
CA ARG A 180 0.11 15.94 -3.63
C ARG A 180 -1.06 14.97 -3.70
N ASN A 181 -2.27 15.48 -3.43
CA ASN A 181 -3.48 14.67 -3.56
C ASN A 181 -3.72 14.22 -5.00
N LYS A 182 -3.29 15.02 -5.98
CA LYS A 182 -3.35 14.63 -7.40
C LYS A 182 -2.39 13.48 -7.71
N GLU A 183 -1.16 13.53 -7.20
CA GLU A 183 -0.15 12.49 -7.45
C GLU A 183 -0.54 11.15 -6.80
N ILE A 184 -0.94 11.17 -5.53
CA ILE A 184 -1.41 9.94 -4.83
C ILE A 184 -2.70 9.42 -5.47
N SER A 185 -3.67 10.28 -5.79
CA SER A 185 -4.92 9.86 -6.43
C SER A 185 -4.70 9.29 -7.84
N THR A 186 -3.71 9.78 -8.55
CA THR A 186 -3.32 9.29 -9.88
C THR A 186 -2.65 7.93 -9.76
N LEU A 187 -1.71 7.76 -8.83
CA LEU A 187 -1.07 6.49 -8.52
C LEU A 187 -2.07 5.44 -8.06
N LEU A 188 -3.07 5.84 -7.26
CA LEU A 188 -4.16 4.96 -6.85
C LEU A 188 -5.01 4.51 -8.04
N LYS A 189 -5.38 5.42 -8.93
CA LYS A 189 -6.15 5.09 -10.14
C LYS A 189 -5.37 4.18 -11.10
N GLU A 190 -4.10 4.47 -11.34
CA GLU A 190 -3.26 3.72 -12.26
C GLU A 190 -2.88 2.34 -11.72
N ASN A 191 -2.56 2.24 -10.44
CA ASN A 191 -1.97 1.04 -9.85
C ASN A 191 -2.98 0.07 -9.22
N LEU A 192 -4.10 0.59 -8.72
CA LEU A 192 -5.14 -0.25 -8.12
C LEU A 192 -6.22 -0.66 -9.11
N GLY A 193 -6.25 -0.05 -10.31
CA GLY A 193 -7.26 -0.28 -11.34
C GLY A 193 -8.65 0.24 -10.92
N ASP A 194 -9.58 0.18 -11.84
CA ASP A 194 -10.94 0.62 -11.58
C ASP A 194 -11.64 -0.25 -10.53
N TYR A 195 -11.88 0.32 -9.34
CA TYR A 195 -12.64 -0.31 -8.25
C TYR A 195 -14.13 -0.43 -8.54
N LYS A 196 -14.53 -0.12 -9.73
CA LYS A 196 -15.93 -0.24 -10.09
C LYS A 196 -16.34 -1.70 -9.97
N THR A 197 -17.14 -1.99 -8.97
CA THR A 197 -17.77 -3.30 -8.86
C THR A 197 -18.46 -3.63 -10.18
N GLU A 198 -18.61 -4.90 -10.51
CA GLU A 198 -19.31 -5.32 -11.74
C GLU A 198 -20.69 -4.65 -11.85
N LYS A 199 -21.33 -4.38 -10.72
CA LYS A 199 -22.59 -3.62 -10.62
C LYS A 199 -22.42 -2.16 -11.06
N GLN A 200 -21.33 -1.51 -10.68
CA GLN A 200 -21.04 -0.12 -11.09
C GLN A 200 -20.68 -0.04 -12.58
N ARG A 201 -19.91 -1.00 -13.09
CA ARG A 201 -19.62 -1.12 -14.53
C ARG A 201 -20.89 -1.36 -15.36
N LYS A 202 -21.82 -2.19 -14.86
CA LYS A 202 -23.13 -2.40 -15.50
C LYS A 202 -23.98 -1.13 -15.47
N GLN A 203 -24.01 -0.41 -14.36
CA GLN A 203 -24.75 0.86 -14.23
C GLN A 203 -24.18 1.96 -15.13
N GLU A 204 -22.88 2.06 -15.29
CA GLU A 204 -22.26 3.03 -16.22
C GLU A 204 -22.55 2.68 -17.67
N LYS A 205 -22.43 1.41 -18.06
CA LYS A 205 -22.80 0.96 -19.40
C LYS A 205 -24.27 1.28 -19.72
N ILE A 206 -25.19 1.05 -18.76
CA ILE A 206 -26.59 1.39 -18.90
C ILE A 206 -26.80 2.92 -19.04
N LYS A 207 -26.06 3.73 -18.28
CA LYS A 207 -26.10 5.20 -18.38
C LYS A 207 -25.57 5.69 -19.73
N GLU A 208 -24.47 5.13 -20.21
CA GLU A 208 -23.90 5.46 -21.52
C GLU A 208 -24.84 5.06 -22.69
N GLU A 209 -25.45 3.88 -22.59
CA GLU A 209 -26.43 3.44 -23.60
C GLU A 209 -27.67 4.33 -23.62
N LYS A 210 -28.20 4.69 -22.44
CA LYS A 210 -29.32 5.65 -22.35
C LYS A 210 -28.94 7.01 -22.94
N ALA A 211 -27.78 7.53 -22.64
CA ALA A 211 -27.29 8.80 -23.17
C ALA A 211 -27.09 8.75 -24.71
N LYS A 212 -26.59 7.63 -25.25
CA LYS A 212 -26.49 7.40 -26.71
C LYS A 212 -27.85 7.31 -27.38
N THR A 213 -28.80 6.67 -26.72
CA THR A 213 -30.20 6.53 -27.23
C THR A 213 -30.93 7.87 -27.24
N GLU A 214 -30.80 8.68 -26.18
CA GLU A 214 -31.34 10.03 -26.10
C GLU A 214 -30.77 10.96 -27.19
N LYS A 215 -29.43 10.91 -27.40
CA LYS A 215 -28.79 11.67 -28.48
C LYS A 215 -29.31 11.26 -29.85
N LYS A 216 -29.48 9.96 -30.10
CA LYS A 216 -30.08 9.45 -31.37
C LYS A 216 -31.55 9.90 -31.57
N THR A 217 -32.32 9.87 -30.47
CA THR A 217 -33.74 10.29 -30.51
C THR A 217 -33.88 11.80 -30.74
N LYS A 218 -33.04 12.62 -30.09
CA LYS A 218 -32.98 14.08 -30.34
C LYS A 218 -32.55 14.38 -31.77
N ALA A 219 -31.53 13.71 -32.29
CA ALA A 219 -31.06 13.89 -33.66
C ALA A 219 -32.14 13.49 -34.69
N ARG A 220 -32.94 12.45 -34.42
CA ARG A 220 -34.03 12.01 -35.25
C ARG A 220 -35.22 12.99 -35.24
N LYS A 221 -35.54 13.60 -34.09
CA LYS A 221 -36.53 14.67 -33.98
C LYS A 221 -36.14 15.91 -34.81
N VAL A 222 -34.93 16.39 -34.64
CA VAL A 222 -34.41 17.55 -35.38
C VAL A 222 -34.37 17.29 -36.88
N ARG A 223 -34.09 16.06 -37.33
CA ARG A 223 -34.10 15.69 -38.74
C ARG A 223 -35.53 15.69 -39.32
N ASN A 224 -36.52 15.20 -38.55
CA ASN A 224 -37.90 15.16 -38.98
C ASN A 224 -38.58 16.55 -38.99
N GLU A 225 -38.12 17.50 -38.18
CA GLU A 225 -38.58 18.89 -38.18
C GLU A 225 -38.00 19.71 -39.34
N ARG A 226 -36.86 19.32 -39.91
CA ARG A 226 -36.25 19.95 -41.11
C ARG A 226 -36.81 19.45 -42.43
N THR A 227 -37.58 18.37 -42.42
CA THR A 227 -38.19 17.75 -43.61
C THR A 227 -39.68 17.98 -43.72
N ARG A 228 -40.25 18.81 -42.86
CA ARG A 228 -41.58 19.40 -42.94
C ARG A 228 -41.51 20.89 -43.30
#